data_c06b481835a269e1e964dfdb6e6f1e9a
#
_entry.id   c06b481835a269e1e964dfdb6e6f1e9a
#
_cell.length_a   1.000
_cell.length_b   1.000
_cell.length_c   1.000
_cell.angle_alpha   90.00
_cell.angle_beta   90.00
_cell.angle_gamma   90.00
#
_symmetry.space_group_name_H-M   'P 1'
#
loop_
_entity.id
_entity.type
_entity.pdbx_description
1 polymer ?
#
loop_
_entity_poly.entity_id
_entity_poly.type
_entity_poly.pdbx_seq_one_letter_code
_entity_poly.pdbx_strand_id
1 'polypeptide(L)'
;MGRHKTIRDEQVLEQARRVFLEKGAFGSTKDIAQRAGISEATLFQRYPTKAALFLAAMVPPEVDVDAIVHASTTQADPRGVLTEIGRRMLAYFRTLIPTVLQLLTHPAISLEHVSAHFRSAPPQALADALAAYLRDAQSRGEVKVADPMATALLFISATHSLPLFELMELHGGQDVDHAVEAFVAALWHGLAPTGPTPKKSRPRRKR
;
A
#
# COMPACT_ATOMS: atom_id res chain seq x y z
N MET A 1 40.33 21.54 -13.66
CA MET A 1 39.34 20.79 -14.44
C MET A 1 38.43 20.04 -13.47
N GLY A 2 37.25 20.59 -13.17
CA GLY A 2 36.30 20.00 -12.24
C GLY A 2 35.66 18.76 -12.87
N ARG A 3 35.80 17.63 -12.21
CA ARG A 3 35.17 16.37 -12.54
C ARG A 3 33.65 16.53 -12.44
N HIS A 4 32.95 16.64 -13.56
CA HIS A 4 31.48 16.63 -13.60
C HIS A 4 31.01 15.34 -12.94
N LYS A 5 30.49 15.46 -11.72
CA LYS A 5 29.83 14.36 -11.01
C LYS A 5 28.57 14.02 -11.78
N THR A 6 28.57 12.95 -12.57
CA THR A 6 27.38 12.49 -13.28
C THR A 6 26.33 12.10 -12.25
N ILE A 7 25.33 12.94 -12.06
CA ILE A 7 24.22 12.67 -11.17
C ILE A 7 23.32 11.63 -11.84
N ARG A 8 23.06 10.52 -11.15
CA ARG A 8 22.25 9.42 -11.65
C ARG A 8 20.79 9.84 -11.78
N ASP A 9 20.08 9.27 -12.76
CA ASP A 9 18.66 9.54 -13.00
C ASP A 9 17.80 9.27 -11.76
N GLU A 10 18.13 8.24 -10.99
CA GLU A 10 17.47 7.91 -9.72
C GLU A 10 17.48 9.07 -8.73
N GLN A 11 18.61 9.78 -8.63
CA GLN A 11 18.73 10.95 -7.72
C GLN A 11 17.88 12.12 -8.20
N VAL A 12 17.79 12.32 -9.51
CA VAL A 12 16.93 13.36 -10.10
C VAL A 12 15.47 13.03 -9.87
N LEU A 13 15.07 11.78 -10.14
CA LEU A 13 13.69 11.31 -9.94
C LEU A 13 13.28 11.34 -8.47
N GLU A 14 14.18 11.05 -7.54
CA GLU A 14 13.89 11.17 -6.11
C GLU A 14 13.58 12.62 -5.71
N GLN A 15 14.37 13.60 -6.18
CA GLN A 15 14.09 15.01 -5.89
C GLN A 15 12.82 15.48 -6.58
N ALA A 16 12.57 15.03 -7.81
CA ALA A 16 11.32 15.31 -8.52
C ALA A 16 10.10 14.75 -7.77
N ARG A 17 10.19 13.51 -7.30
CA ARG A 17 9.14 12.88 -6.49
C ARG A 17 8.81 13.68 -5.24
N ARG A 18 9.82 14.10 -4.48
CA ARG A 18 9.63 14.93 -3.28
C ARG A 18 8.88 16.22 -3.60
N VAL A 19 9.32 16.96 -4.63
CA VAL A 19 8.68 18.21 -5.05
C VAL A 19 7.24 17.98 -5.51
N PHE A 20 6.98 16.91 -6.26
CA PHE A 20 5.65 16.61 -6.74
C PHE A 20 4.71 16.10 -5.63
N LEU A 21 5.21 15.38 -4.64
CA LEU A 21 4.42 15.00 -3.47
C LEU A 21 4.07 16.22 -2.61
N GLU A 22 4.99 17.21 -2.50
CA GLU A 22 4.77 18.45 -1.76
C GLU A 22 3.81 19.42 -2.47
N LYS A 23 3.91 19.55 -3.81
CA LYS A 23 3.28 20.63 -4.59
C LYS A 23 2.38 20.16 -5.73
N GLY A 24 2.16 18.85 -5.84
CA GLY A 24 1.38 18.25 -6.93
C GLY A 24 1.97 18.54 -8.31
N ALA A 25 1.10 18.53 -9.32
CA ALA A 25 1.44 18.88 -10.70
C ALA A 25 2.03 20.30 -10.86
N PHE A 26 1.90 21.17 -9.87
CA PHE A 26 2.43 22.54 -9.87
C PHE A 26 3.91 22.62 -9.44
N GLY A 27 4.53 21.53 -8.99
CA GLY A 27 5.95 21.46 -8.63
C GLY A 27 6.85 22.10 -9.71
N SER A 28 7.80 22.94 -9.32
CA SER A 28 8.65 23.69 -10.24
C SER A 28 9.82 22.84 -10.74
N THR A 29 10.00 22.74 -12.06
CA THR A 29 11.17 22.08 -12.67
C THR A 29 12.48 22.74 -12.31
N LYS A 30 12.46 24.07 -12.07
CA LYS A 30 13.60 24.83 -11.60
C LYS A 30 13.99 24.42 -10.16
N ASP A 31 13.00 24.26 -9.27
CA ASP A 31 13.21 23.78 -7.89
C ASP A 31 13.78 22.34 -7.90
N ILE A 32 13.21 21.47 -8.75
CA ILE A 32 13.70 20.10 -8.93
C ILE A 32 15.15 20.07 -9.39
N ALA A 33 15.48 20.83 -10.44
CA ALA A 33 16.84 20.91 -10.97
C ALA A 33 17.83 21.42 -9.92
N GLN A 34 17.44 22.46 -9.15
CA GLN A 34 18.24 23.00 -8.06
C GLN A 34 18.49 21.97 -6.94
N ARG A 35 17.45 21.26 -6.48
CA ARG A 35 17.58 20.22 -5.45
C ARG A 35 18.41 19.02 -5.94
N ALA A 36 18.31 18.69 -7.24
CA ALA A 36 19.10 17.64 -7.86
C ALA A 36 20.55 18.06 -8.19
N GLY A 37 20.90 19.33 -8.07
CA GLY A 37 22.26 19.84 -8.39
C GLY A 37 22.58 19.82 -9.87
N ILE A 38 21.58 19.98 -10.74
CA ILE A 38 21.73 20.05 -12.20
C ILE A 38 21.10 21.33 -12.76
N SER A 39 21.41 21.68 -14.00
CA SER A 39 20.68 22.77 -14.69
C SER A 39 19.31 22.30 -15.18
N GLU A 40 18.35 23.23 -15.29
CA GLU A 40 17.05 22.94 -15.87
C GLU A 40 17.16 22.44 -17.32
N ALA A 41 18.13 22.94 -18.08
CA ALA A 41 18.42 22.45 -19.42
C ALA A 41 18.84 20.97 -19.41
N THR A 42 19.67 20.55 -18.46
CA THR A 42 20.06 19.15 -18.29
C THR A 42 18.87 18.29 -17.89
N LEU A 43 17.96 18.83 -17.07
CA LEU A 43 16.72 18.14 -16.69
C LEU A 43 15.85 17.86 -17.92
N PHE A 44 15.63 18.88 -18.78
CA PHE A 44 14.81 18.73 -19.99
C PHE A 44 15.46 17.90 -21.10
N GLN A 45 16.80 17.79 -21.13
CA GLN A 45 17.48 16.82 -21.99
C GLN A 45 17.14 15.37 -21.64
N ARG A 46 16.95 15.07 -20.34
CA ARG A 46 16.60 13.73 -19.84
C ARG A 46 15.11 13.46 -19.89
N TYR A 47 14.31 14.47 -19.54
CA TYR A 47 12.84 14.41 -19.47
C TYR A 47 12.26 15.56 -20.29
N PRO A 48 11.89 15.35 -21.56
CA PRO A 48 11.58 16.43 -22.51
C PRO A 48 10.42 17.33 -22.10
N THR A 49 9.53 16.83 -21.23
CA THR A 49 8.40 17.61 -20.71
C THR A 49 8.26 17.43 -19.20
N LYS A 50 7.61 18.40 -18.54
CA LYS A 50 7.26 18.28 -17.11
C LYS A 50 6.39 17.05 -16.84
N ALA A 51 5.46 16.73 -17.75
CA ALA A 51 4.62 15.54 -17.64
C ALA A 51 5.44 14.23 -17.73
N ALA A 52 6.43 14.17 -18.62
CA ALA A 52 7.34 13.02 -18.70
C ALA A 52 8.18 12.86 -17.42
N LEU A 53 8.69 13.96 -16.87
CA LEU A 53 9.38 13.97 -15.60
C LEU A 53 8.46 13.52 -14.45
N PHE A 54 7.22 14.03 -14.42
CA PHE A 54 6.23 13.67 -13.42
C PHE A 54 5.92 12.17 -13.46
N LEU A 55 5.61 11.62 -14.63
CA LEU A 55 5.36 10.18 -14.81
C LEU A 55 6.54 9.33 -14.35
N ALA A 56 7.77 9.70 -14.78
CA ALA A 56 8.96 8.97 -14.39
C ALA A 56 9.23 9.04 -12.87
N ALA A 57 9.00 10.20 -12.24
CA ALA A 57 9.21 10.40 -10.82
C ALA A 57 8.14 9.72 -9.95
N MET A 58 6.90 9.64 -10.45
CA MET A 58 5.74 9.11 -9.72
C MET A 58 5.48 7.63 -10.02
N VAL A 59 6.47 6.90 -10.53
CA VAL A 59 6.43 5.44 -10.58
C VAL A 59 6.30 4.92 -9.13
N PRO A 60 5.23 4.16 -8.81
CA PRO A 60 5.10 3.56 -7.49
C PRO A 60 6.29 2.65 -7.19
N PRO A 61 6.72 2.56 -5.92
CA PRO A 61 7.75 1.62 -5.54
C PRO A 61 7.30 0.19 -5.85
N GLU A 62 8.21 -0.63 -6.34
CA GLU A 62 7.95 -2.06 -6.46
C GLU A 62 7.62 -2.64 -5.08
N VAL A 63 6.67 -3.56 -5.05
CA VAL A 63 6.38 -4.28 -3.82
C VAL A 63 7.42 -5.37 -3.61
N ASP A 64 8.09 -5.30 -2.50
CA ASP A 64 8.93 -6.40 -2.04
C ASP A 64 8.03 -7.40 -1.25
N VAL A 65 7.46 -8.36 -1.99
CA VAL A 65 6.59 -9.40 -1.43
C VAL A 65 7.34 -10.24 -0.40
N ASP A 66 8.61 -10.53 -0.67
CA ASP A 66 9.45 -11.31 0.23
C ASP A 66 9.68 -10.57 1.55
N ALA A 67 9.99 -9.28 1.47
CA ALA A 67 10.13 -8.46 2.68
C ALA A 67 8.81 -8.31 3.45
N ILE A 68 7.65 -8.23 2.78
CA ILE A 68 6.35 -8.04 3.43
C ILE A 68 5.81 -9.35 4.00
N VAL A 69 5.77 -10.41 3.23
CA VAL A 69 5.11 -11.66 3.62
C VAL A 69 6.10 -12.67 4.18
N HIS A 70 7.10 -13.07 3.40
CA HIS A 70 7.98 -14.18 3.76
C HIS A 70 8.89 -13.86 4.96
N ALA A 71 9.43 -12.64 5.04
CA ALA A 71 10.25 -12.26 6.18
C ALA A 71 9.46 -12.20 7.52
N SER A 72 8.13 -12.06 7.45
CA SER A 72 7.27 -12.06 8.63
C SER A 72 7.02 -13.48 9.18
N THR A 73 7.17 -14.52 8.35
CA THR A 73 6.89 -15.92 8.73
C THR A 73 7.92 -16.55 9.69
N THR A 74 8.96 -15.81 10.05
CA THR A 74 9.96 -16.25 11.04
C THR A 74 9.45 -16.27 12.49
N GLN A 75 8.28 -15.67 12.74
CA GLN A 75 7.63 -15.72 14.06
C GLN A 75 6.91 -17.06 14.27
N ALA A 76 6.91 -17.56 15.50
CA ALA A 76 6.27 -18.83 15.83
C ALA A 76 4.73 -18.71 16.01
N ASP A 77 4.20 -17.50 16.20
CA ASP A 77 2.78 -17.25 16.42
C ASP A 77 2.12 -16.71 15.14
N PRO A 78 1.16 -17.46 14.55
CA PRO A 78 0.48 -17.04 13.32
C PRO A 78 -0.25 -15.70 13.44
N ARG A 79 -0.77 -15.35 14.61
CA ARG A 79 -1.36 -14.04 14.87
C ARG A 79 -0.31 -12.93 14.81
N GLY A 80 0.86 -13.17 15.41
CA GLY A 80 2.00 -12.27 15.34
C GLY A 80 2.50 -12.08 13.91
N VAL A 81 2.54 -13.16 13.13
CA VAL A 81 2.89 -13.11 11.69
C VAL A 81 1.92 -12.22 10.93
N LEU A 82 0.61 -12.40 11.09
CA LEU A 82 -0.40 -11.57 10.42
C LEU A 82 -0.30 -10.09 10.84
N THR A 83 -0.03 -9.82 12.11
CA THR A 83 0.16 -8.46 12.60
C THR A 83 1.38 -7.80 11.94
N GLU A 84 2.48 -8.52 11.84
CA GLU A 84 3.70 -8.01 11.19
C GLU A 84 3.50 -7.80 9.68
N ILE A 85 2.84 -8.73 8.98
CA ILE A 85 2.44 -8.55 7.58
C ILE A 85 1.59 -7.29 7.43
N GLY A 86 0.60 -7.09 8.30
CA GLY A 86 -0.27 -5.92 8.27
C GLY A 86 0.48 -4.61 8.47
N ARG A 87 1.44 -4.55 9.40
CA ARG A 87 2.29 -3.36 9.63
C ARG A 87 3.16 -3.05 8.40
N ARG A 88 3.76 -4.06 7.79
CA ARG A 88 4.58 -3.89 6.58
C ARG A 88 3.75 -3.47 5.38
N MET A 89 2.55 -4.04 5.21
CA MET A 89 1.60 -3.59 4.20
C MET A 89 1.18 -2.13 4.43
N LEU A 90 0.88 -1.76 5.67
CA LEU A 90 0.55 -0.38 6.02
C LEU A 90 1.69 0.59 5.65
N ALA A 91 2.92 0.27 6.00
CA ALA A 91 4.09 1.06 5.64
C ALA A 91 4.26 1.21 4.12
N TYR A 92 4.06 0.13 3.37
CA TYR A 92 4.07 0.15 1.92
C TYR A 92 2.95 1.05 1.35
N PHE A 93 1.71 0.90 1.83
CA PHE A 93 0.58 1.67 1.34
C PHE A 93 0.65 3.16 1.73
N ARG A 94 1.26 3.52 2.86
CA ARG A 94 1.57 4.92 3.21
C ARG A 94 2.46 5.60 2.16
N THR A 95 3.32 4.85 1.47
CA THR A 95 4.15 5.37 0.37
C THR A 95 3.40 5.36 -0.95
N LEU A 96 2.58 4.33 -1.19
CA LEU A 96 1.87 4.11 -2.43
C LEU A 96 0.71 5.09 -2.63
N ILE A 97 -0.16 5.23 -1.63
CA ILE A 97 -1.43 5.98 -1.75
C ILE A 97 -1.23 7.44 -2.18
N PRO A 98 -0.33 8.24 -1.55
CA PRO A 98 -0.10 9.62 -1.99
C PRO A 98 0.38 9.69 -3.44
N THR A 99 1.23 8.75 -3.84
CA THR A 99 1.76 8.67 -5.22
C THR A 99 0.63 8.41 -6.23
N VAL A 100 -0.24 7.44 -5.94
CA VAL A 100 -1.40 7.11 -6.80
C VAL A 100 -2.37 8.27 -6.90
N LEU A 101 -2.68 8.94 -5.80
CA LEU A 101 -3.57 10.11 -5.80
C LEU A 101 -3.00 11.25 -6.64
N GLN A 102 -1.70 11.50 -6.57
CA GLN A 102 -1.05 12.52 -7.41
C GLN A 102 -1.09 12.13 -8.90
N LEU A 103 -0.92 10.86 -9.24
CA LEU A 103 -1.07 10.37 -10.61
C LEU A 103 -2.50 10.58 -11.13
N LEU A 104 -3.50 10.23 -10.34
CA LEU A 104 -4.92 10.34 -10.72
C LEU A 104 -5.41 11.79 -10.85
N THR A 105 -4.79 12.72 -10.13
CA THR A 105 -5.16 14.14 -10.17
C THR A 105 -4.38 14.97 -11.21
N HIS A 106 -3.39 14.37 -11.88
CA HIS A 106 -2.57 15.10 -12.85
C HIS A 106 -3.30 15.26 -14.19
N PRO A 107 -3.49 16.50 -14.72
CA PRO A 107 -4.33 16.75 -15.88
C PRO A 107 -3.84 16.10 -17.18
N ALA A 108 -2.55 15.76 -17.30
CA ALA A 108 -1.97 15.10 -18.47
C ALA A 108 -1.92 13.57 -18.36
N ILE A 109 -2.44 12.98 -17.29
CA ILE A 109 -2.39 11.53 -17.03
C ILE A 109 -3.81 10.98 -17.05
N SER A 110 -4.07 10.04 -17.95
CA SER A 110 -5.35 9.33 -17.99
C SER A 110 -5.35 8.14 -17.02
N LEU A 111 -6.54 7.73 -16.60
CA LEU A 111 -6.74 6.51 -15.80
C LEU A 111 -6.16 5.27 -16.52
N GLU A 112 -6.16 5.28 -17.86
CA GLU A 112 -5.57 4.20 -18.66
C GLU A 112 -4.05 4.12 -18.48
N HIS A 113 -3.34 5.25 -18.45
CA HIS A 113 -1.91 5.30 -18.14
C HIS A 113 -1.62 4.73 -16.75
N VAL A 114 -2.40 5.13 -15.76
CA VAL A 114 -2.29 4.63 -14.39
C VAL A 114 -2.56 3.12 -14.36
N SER A 115 -3.68 2.66 -14.94
CA SER A 115 -4.05 1.25 -14.92
C SER A 115 -3.09 0.36 -15.71
N ALA A 116 -2.51 0.87 -16.82
CA ALA A 116 -1.48 0.16 -17.56
C ALA A 116 -0.22 -0.07 -16.71
N HIS A 117 0.16 0.92 -15.93
CA HIS A 117 1.27 0.82 -15.00
C HIS A 117 0.99 -0.18 -13.86
N PHE A 118 -0.26 -0.24 -13.37
CA PHE A 118 -0.68 -1.16 -12.31
C PHE A 118 -1.06 -2.56 -12.79
N ARG A 119 -1.20 -2.84 -14.09
CA ARG A 119 -1.51 -4.20 -14.61
C ARG A 119 -0.40 -5.22 -14.38
N SER A 120 0.83 -4.79 -14.30
CA SER A 120 1.96 -5.63 -13.91
C SER A 120 2.27 -5.53 -12.41
N ALA A 121 1.34 -5.00 -11.64
CA ALA A 121 1.60 -4.49 -10.32
C ALA A 121 1.21 -5.44 -9.20
N PRO A 122 1.77 -5.15 -8.09
CA PRO A 122 1.99 -5.87 -6.86
C PRO A 122 0.77 -6.32 -6.06
N PRO A 123 -0.44 -5.73 -6.16
CA PRO A 123 -1.55 -6.17 -5.32
C PRO A 123 -1.90 -7.66 -5.50
N GLN A 124 -1.79 -8.16 -6.75
CA GLN A 124 -2.02 -9.57 -7.02
C GLN A 124 -0.94 -10.46 -6.39
N ALA A 125 0.33 -10.07 -6.52
CA ALA A 125 1.44 -10.82 -5.94
C ALA A 125 1.36 -10.87 -4.41
N LEU A 126 0.96 -9.78 -3.75
CA LEU A 126 0.69 -9.75 -2.31
C LEU A 126 -0.47 -10.67 -1.91
N ALA A 127 -1.56 -10.65 -2.70
CA ALA A 127 -2.73 -11.51 -2.45
C ALA A 127 -2.36 -12.98 -2.60
N ASP A 128 -1.62 -13.33 -3.65
CA ASP A 128 -1.17 -14.71 -3.91
C ASP A 128 -0.23 -15.21 -2.79
N ALA A 129 0.72 -14.38 -2.36
CA ALA A 129 1.66 -14.72 -1.30
C ALA A 129 0.95 -14.88 0.07
N LEU A 130 0.06 -13.96 0.42
CA LEU A 130 -0.70 -14.05 1.67
C LEU A 130 -1.67 -15.24 1.66
N ALA A 131 -2.34 -15.51 0.53
CA ALA A 131 -3.19 -16.68 0.37
C ALA A 131 -2.39 -17.98 0.45
N ALA A 132 -1.17 -18.01 -0.10
CA ALA A 132 -0.27 -19.15 0.04
C ALA A 132 0.13 -19.39 1.50
N TYR A 133 0.52 -18.32 2.21
CA TYR A 133 0.80 -18.40 3.66
C TYR A 133 -0.39 -18.95 4.46
N LEU A 134 -1.61 -18.44 4.20
CA LEU A 134 -2.82 -18.90 4.90
C LEU A 134 -3.13 -20.38 4.62
N ARG A 135 -2.96 -20.85 3.37
CA ARG A 135 -3.11 -22.29 3.01
C ARG A 135 -2.11 -23.17 3.75
N ASP A 136 -0.87 -22.72 3.81
CA ASP A 136 0.21 -23.44 4.48
C ASP A 136 0.00 -23.50 5.99
N ALA A 137 -0.33 -22.37 6.63
CA ALA A 137 -0.69 -22.31 8.04
C ALA A 137 -1.93 -23.18 8.37
N GLN A 138 -2.92 -23.22 7.47
CA GLN A 138 -4.09 -24.10 7.61
C GLN A 138 -3.71 -25.59 7.52
N SER A 139 -2.79 -25.95 6.62
CA SER A 139 -2.31 -27.33 6.50
C SER A 139 -1.59 -27.81 7.75
N ARG A 140 -0.95 -26.89 8.49
CA ARG A 140 -0.32 -27.15 9.81
C ARG A 140 -1.33 -27.10 10.97
N GLY A 141 -2.59 -26.75 10.73
CA GLY A 141 -3.61 -26.63 11.78
C GLY A 141 -3.50 -25.35 12.63
N GLU A 142 -2.72 -24.37 12.21
CA GLU A 142 -2.45 -23.13 12.93
C GLU A 142 -3.57 -22.08 12.75
N VAL A 143 -4.27 -22.13 11.62
CA VAL A 143 -5.41 -21.26 11.31
C VAL A 143 -6.56 -22.07 10.70
N LYS A 144 -7.78 -21.53 10.78
CA LYS A 144 -8.96 -22.06 10.09
C LYS A 144 -9.51 -20.97 9.18
N VAL A 145 -9.37 -21.13 7.87
CA VAL A 145 -9.77 -20.15 6.86
C VAL A 145 -10.68 -20.82 5.85
N ALA A 146 -11.89 -20.29 5.64
CA ALA A 146 -12.84 -20.87 4.68
C ALA A 146 -12.37 -20.66 3.24
N ASP A 147 -11.87 -19.48 2.92
CA ASP A 147 -11.31 -19.12 1.61
C ASP A 147 -10.04 -18.28 1.83
N PRO A 148 -8.85 -18.86 1.61
CA PRO A 148 -7.58 -18.16 1.80
C PRO A 148 -7.42 -16.93 0.88
N MET A 149 -7.92 -16.99 -0.38
CA MET A 149 -7.79 -15.87 -1.30
C MET A 149 -8.74 -14.74 -0.92
N ALA A 150 -9.99 -15.02 -0.62
CA ALA A 150 -10.94 -14.00 -0.15
C ALA A 150 -10.45 -13.34 1.14
N THR A 151 -9.90 -14.14 2.07
CA THR A 151 -9.31 -13.61 3.31
C THR A 151 -8.10 -12.71 3.04
N ALA A 152 -7.22 -13.09 2.12
CA ALA A 152 -6.08 -12.28 1.71
C ALA A 152 -6.52 -10.95 1.09
N LEU A 153 -7.52 -10.98 0.20
CA LEU A 153 -8.06 -9.76 -0.43
C LEU A 153 -8.71 -8.83 0.60
N LEU A 154 -9.47 -9.36 1.56
CA LEU A 154 -10.05 -8.56 2.65
C LEU A 154 -8.96 -7.95 3.55
N PHE A 155 -7.92 -8.72 3.86
CA PHE A 155 -6.78 -8.25 4.64
C PHE A 155 -6.05 -7.08 3.95
N ILE A 156 -5.77 -7.23 2.65
CA ILE A 156 -5.16 -6.18 1.84
C ILE A 156 -6.07 -4.96 1.77
N SER A 157 -7.37 -5.15 1.54
CA SER A 157 -8.34 -4.04 1.47
C SER A 157 -8.40 -3.24 2.77
N ALA A 158 -8.40 -3.91 3.93
CA ALA A 158 -8.37 -3.25 5.22
C ALA A 158 -7.09 -2.43 5.40
N THR A 159 -5.93 -3.03 5.18
CA THR A 159 -4.63 -2.35 5.34
C THR A 159 -4.40 -1.25 4.31
N HIS A 160 -4.91 -1.40 3.08
CA HIS A 160 -4.85 -0.39 2.02
C HIS A 160 -5.70 0.85 2.36
N SER A 161 -6.85 0.68 3.01
CA SER A 161 -7.75 1.80 3.33
C SER A 161 -7.24 2.67 4.48
N LEU A 162 -6.44 2.12 5.39
CA LEU A 162 -5.94 2.84 6.55
C LEU A 162 -5.13 4.10 6.21
N PRO A 163 -4.13 4.08 5.30
CA PRO A 163 -3.41 5.29 4.91
C PRO A 163 -4.28 6.34 4.21
N LEU A 164 -5.33 5.93 3.51
CA LEU A 164 -6.27 6.87 2.92
C LEU A 164 -7.06 7.60 4.00
N PHE A 165 -7.55 6.88 5.03
CA PHE A 165 -8.23 7.50 6.17
C PHE A 165 -7.30 8.41 6.97
N GLU A 166 -6.03 8.03 7.12
CA GLU A 166 -4.98 8.84 7.74
C GLU A 166 -4.76 10.14 6.95
N LEU A 167 -4.58 10.06 5.63
CA LEU A 167 -4.38 11.20 4.75
C LEU A 167 -5.58 12.16 4.71
N MET A 168 -6.79 11.63 4.84
CA MET A 168 -8.04 12.40 4.83
C MET A 168 -8.49 12.82 6.23
N GLU A 169 -7.71 12.54 7.27
CA GLU A 169 -8.04 12.80 8.68
C GLU A 169 -9.36 12.16 9.15
N LEU A 170 -9.77 11.06 8.50
CA LEU A 170 -11.01 10.33 8.78
C LEU A 170 -10.87 9.26 9.88
N HIS A 171 -9.68 9.10 10.44
CA HIS A 171 -9.39 8.10 11.48
C HIS A 171 -9.86 8.52 12.90
N GLY A 172 -10.49 9.70 13.04
CA GLY A 172 -11.05 10.18 14.31
C GLY A 172 -10.02 10.30 15.45
N GLY A 173 -8.75 10.56 15.11
CA GLY A 173 -7.65 10.64 16.08
C GLY A 173 -7.13 9.28 16.58
N GLN A 174 -7.62 8.17 16.03
CA GLN A 174 -7.11 6.83 16.36
C GLN A 174 -5.72 6.62 15.79
N ASP A 175 -4.88 5.90 16.53
CA ASP A 175 -3.59 5.44 16.03
C ASP A 175 -3.79 4.37 14.96
N VAL A 176 -3.39 4.68 13.72
CA VAL A 176 -3.56 3.78 12.57
C VAL A 176 -2.67 2.54 12.69
N ASP A 177 -1.52 2.63 13.34
CA ASP A 177 -0.68 1.46 13.62
C ASP A 177 -1.38 0.50 14.60
N HIS A 178 -2.06 1.04 15.63
CA HIS A 178 -2.91 0.24 16.53
C HIS A 178 -4.13 -0.36 15.81
N ALA A 179 -4.65 0.30 14.76
CA ALA A 179 -5.77 -0.21 13.98
C ALA A 179 -5.44 -1.54 13.28
N VAL A 180 -4.18 -1.76 12.87
CA VAL A 180 -3.73 -3.05 12.32
C VAL A 180 -3.84 -4.16 13.36
N GLU A 181 -3.41 -3.91 14.59
CA GLU A 181 -3.49 -4.90 15.68
C GLU A 181 -4.94 -5.24 16.02
N ALA A 182 -5.80 -4.22 16.12
CA ALA A 182 -7.22 -4.36 16.40
C ALA A 182 -7.93 -5.13 15.28
N PHE A 183 -7.61 -4.83 14.02
CA PHE A 183 -8.13 -5.55 12.85
C PHE A 183 -7.72 -7.02 12.86
N VAL A 184 -6.43 -7.31 13.06
CA VAL A 184 -5.95 -8.69 13.15
C VAL A 184 -6.58 -9.43 14.32
N ALA A 185 -6.77 -8.77 15.47
CA ALA A 185 -7.48 -9.36 16.60
C ALA A 185 -8.93 -9.70 16.26
N ALA A 186 -9.66 -8.78 15.60
CA ALA A 186 -11.03 -9.02 15.18
C ALA A 186 -11.13 -10.16 14.15
N LEU A 187 -10.22 -10.20 13.18
CA LEU A 187 -10.14 -11.27 12.19
C LEU A 187 -9.85 -12.63 12.86
N TRP A 188 -8.94 -12.65 13.85
CA TRP A 188 -8.53 -13.86 14.56
C TRP A 188 -9.67 -14.49 15.38
N HIS A 189 -10.45 -13.68 16.06
CA HIS A 189 -11.55 -14.17 16.89
C HIS A 189 -12.88 -14.34 16.15
N GLY A 190 -12.99 -13.79 14.93
CA GLY A 190 -14.23 -13.73 14.18
C GLY A 190 -15.25 -12.75 14.79
N LEU A 191 -16.39 -12.63 14.12
CA LEU A 191 -17.52 -11.82 14.58
C LEU A 191 -18.68 -12.69 15.12
N ALA A 192 -18.51 -14.02 15.17
CA ALA A 192 -19.51 -14.93 15.68
C ALA A 192 -19.62 -14.85 17.22
N PRO A 193 -20.81 -14.78 17.80
CA PRO A 193 -20.98 -14.84 19.24
C PRO A 193 -20.40 -16.14 19.80
N THR A 194 -19.55 -16.04 20.81
CA THR A 194 -18.91 -17.15 21.50
C THR A 194 -19.82 -17.86 22.51
N GLY A 195 -21.13 -17.84 22.32
CA GLY A 195 -22.12 -18.48 23.19
C GLY A 195 -23.15 -19.28 22.41
N PRO A 196 -23.92 -20.18 23.08
CA PRO A 196 -24.98 -20.92 22.42
C PRO A 196 -26.00 -19.92 21.84
N THR A 197 -26.26 -20.05 20.55
CA THR A 197 -27.26 -19.22 19.84
C THR A 197 -28.58 -19.27 20.62
N PRO A 198 -29.15 -18.11 21.03
CA PRO A 198 -30.42 -18.12 21.74
C PRO A 198 -31.48 -18.78 20.84
N LYS A 199 -32.05 -19.90 21.31
CA LYS A 199 -33.13 -20.57 20.60
C LYS A 199 -34.26 -19.55 20.41
N LYS A 200 -34.58 -19.21 19.15
CA LYS A 200 -35.74 -18.39 18.81
C LYS A 200 -36.96 -18.99 19.51
N SER A 201 -37.49 -18.31 20.51
CA SER A 201 -38.73 -18.69 21.18
C SER A 201 -39.84 -18.71 20.13
N ARG A 202 -40.44 -19.88 19.89
CA ARG A 202 -41.64 -19.99 19.06
C ARG A 202 -42.72 -19.08 19.63
N PRO A 203 -43.39 -18.27 18.78
CA PRO A 203 -44.50 -17.47 19.25
C PRO A 203 -45.58 -18.37 19.84
N ARG A 204 -45.99 -18.15 21.09
CA ARG A 204 -47.10 -18.84 21.71
C ARG A 204 -48.37 -18.55 20.90
N ARG A 205 -48.88 -19.59 20.21
CA ARG A 205 -50.22 -19.51 19.63
C ARG A 205 -51.23 -19.25 20.75
N LYS A 206 -51.83 -18.08 20.73
CA LYS A 206 -53.03 -17.78 21.55
C LYS A 206 -54.18 -18.66 21.00
N ARG A 207 -54.77 -19.44 21.88
CA ARG A 207 -56.09 -20.04 21.67
C ARG A 207 -57.15 -18.98 21.86
#